data_ef0e713a124d54a086cfb262c5140521
#
_entry.id   ef0e713a124d54a086cfb262c5140521
#
_cell.length_a   1.000
_cell.length_b   1.000
_cell.length_c   1.000
_cell.angle_alpha   90.00
_cell.angle_beta   90.00
_cell.angle_gamma   90.00
#
_symmetry.space_group_name_H-M   'P 1'
#
loop_
_entity.id
_entity.type
_entity.pdbx_description
1 polymer ?
#
loop_
_entity_poly.entity_id
_entity_poly.type
_entity_poly.pdbx_seq_one_letter_code
_entity_poly.pdbx_strand_id
1 'polypeptide(L)'
;MEIMKKEKLYEKLNELEQYKKNWDDTFSSESIKKECIEAAKQIIEGLENSPHYISPVLDGNVRLHWDNDKNKKWLTVKIYVSNKEKEIMLEIEYESFEENIEMYNYIPLERYKSLDGMIDILI
;
A
#
# COMPACT_ATOMS: atom_id res chain seq x y z
N MET A 1 -19.28 5.52 8.43
CA MET A 1 -18.02 6.22 8.14
C MET A 1 -16.94 5.29 7.67
N GLU A 2 -16.59 4.26 8.45
CA GLU A 2 -15.61 3.27 8.03
C GLU A 2 -16.03 2.50 6.77
N ILE A 3 -17.31 2.18 6.65
CA ILE A 3 -17.85 1.48 5.49
C ILE A 3 -17.67 2.31 4.21
N MET A 4 -17.99 3.60 4.28
CA MET A 4 -17.83 4.51 3.13
C MET A 4 -16.37 4.67 2.74
N LYS A 5 -15.48 4.70 3.73
CA LYS A 5 -14.03 4.81 3.47
C LYS A 5 -13.52 3.56 2.76
N LYS A 6 -13.93 2.38 3.22
CA LYS A 6 -13.54 1.12 2.57
C LYS A 6 -14.09 1.02 1.16
N GLU A 7 -15.34 1.46 0.94
CA GLU A 7 -15.94 1.46 -0.40
C GLU A 7 -15.12 2.30 -1.38
N LYS A 8 -14.66 3.47 -0.97
CA LYS A 8 -13.82 4.33 -1.81
C LYS A 8 -12.49 3.66 -2.14
N LEU A 9 -11.91 2.95 -1.18
CA LEU A 9 -10.67 2.21 -1.40
C LEU A 9 -10.89 1.07 -2.40
N TYR A 10 -12.00 0.35 -2.28
CA TYR A 10 -12.34 -0.71 -3.24
C TYR A 10 -12.60 -0.14 -4.64
N GLU A 11 -13.26 1.00 -4.74
CA GLU A 11 -13.46 1.67 -6.02
C GLU A 11 -12.12 2.01 -6.66
N LYS A 12 -11.16 2.50 -5.87
CA LYS A 12 -9.82 2.80 -6.37
C LYS A 12 -9.12 1.54 -6.85
N LEU A 13 -9.22 0.43 -6.10
CA LEU A 13 -8.63 -0.84 -6.52
C LEU A 13 -9.25 -1.35 -7.82
N ASN A 14 -10.57 -1.23 -7.96
CA ASN A 14 -11.24 -1.61 -9.19
C ASN A 14 -10.79 -0.75 -10.38
N GLU A 15 -10.57 0.54 -10.13
CA GLU A 15 -10.01 1.45 -11.14
C GLU A 15 -8.61 1.00 -11.57
N LEU A 16 -7.75 0.64 -10.61
CA LEU A 16 -6.39 0.18 -10.89
C LEU A 16 -6.36 -1.11 -11.72
N GLU A 17 -7.37 -1.98 -11.58
CA GLU A 17 -7.45 -3.19 -12.40
C GLU A 17 -7.54 -2.88 -13.89
N GLN A 18 -7.99 -1.68 -14.25
CA GLN A 18 -8.12 -1.26 -15.63
C GLN A 18 -6.83 -0.66 -16.19
N TYR A 19 -5.83 -0.44 -15.35
CA TYR A 19 -4.56 0.17 -15.76
C TYR A 19 -3.74 -0.85 -16.56
N LYS A 20 -3.59 -0.60 -17.84
CA LYS A 20 -2.80 -1.43 -18.74
C LYS A 20 -1.40 -0.86 -18.89
N LYS A 21 -0.52 -1.60 -19.57
CA LYS A 21 0.83 -1.13 -19.85
C LYS A 21 0.81 0.30 -20.40
N ASN A 22 1.73 1.13 -19.93
CA ASN A 22 1.86 2.54 -20.29
C ASN A 22 0.67 3.40 -19.84
N TRP A 23 0.03 3.04 -18.71
CA TRP A 23 -1.12 3.75 -18.17
C TRP A 23 -0.80 5.19 -17.76
N ASP A 24 0.48 5.52 -17.52
CA ASP A 24 0.92 6.86 -17.13
C ASP A 24 1.37 7.71 -18.33
N ASP A 25 1.06 7.25 -19.56
CA ASP A 25 1.47 7.89 -20.82
C ASP A 25 2.99 7.88 -21.06
N THR A 26 3.73 7.08 -20.29
CA THR A 26 5.15 6.83 -20.56
C THR A 26 5.29 5.40 -21.07
N PHE A 27 6.47 5.04 -21.59
CA PHE A 27 6.72 3.68 -22.03
C PHE A 27 7.32 2.80 -20.94
N SER A 28 7.31 3.26 -19.69
CA SER A 28 7.93 2.56 -18.56
C SER A 28 6.96 1.94 -17.58
N SER A 29 5.66 2.30 -17.64
CA SER A 29 4.69 1.75 -16.70
C SER A 29 4.18 0.38 -17.13
N GLU A 30 4.04 -0.51 -16.15
CA GLU A 30 3.50 -1.85 -16.34
C GLU A 30 2.04 -1.91 -15.89
N SER A 31 1.28 -2.89 -16.42
CA SER A 31 -0.07 -3.16 -15.94
C SER A 31 -0.04 -3.47 -14.45
N ILE A 32 -1.06 -3.00 -13.72
CA ILE A 32 -1.13 -3.28 -12.28
C ILE A 32 -1.39 -4.76 -12.06
N LYS A 33 -0.58 -5.39 -11.24
CA LYS A 33 -0.62 -6.82 -10.99
C LYS A 33 -1.86 -7.21 -10.19
N LYS A 34 -2.60 -8.18 -10.69
CA LYS A 34 -3.81 -8.66 -10.04
C LYS A 34 -3.52 -9.17 -8.62
N GLU A 35 -2.40 -9.86 -8.44
CA GLU A 35 -1.99 -10.37 -7.14
C GLU A 35 -1.82 -9.26 -6.11
N CYS A 36 -1.30 -8.10 -6.54
CA CYS A 36 -1.14 -6.95 -5.65
C CYS A 36 -2.49 -6.33 -5.29
N ILE A 37 -3.43 -6.30 -6.23
CA ILE A 37 -4.79 -5.80 -5.96
C ILE A 37 -5.50 -6.71 -4.97
N GLU A 38 -5.43 -8.02 -5.17
CA GLU A 38 -6.03 -8.99 -4.25
C GLU A 38 -5.43 -8.89 -2.85
N ALA A 39 -4.10 -8.73 -2.76
CA ALA A 39 -3.42 -8.54 -1.49
C ALA A 39 -3.85 -7.25 -0.80
N ALA A 40 -4.01 -6.16 -1.56
CA ALA A 40 -4.50 -4.90 -1.02
C ALA A 40 -5.90 -5.05 -0.43
N LYS A 41 -6.78 -5.76 -1.10
CA LYS A 41 -8.13 -6.04 -0.60
C LYS A 41 -8.08 -6.81 0.71
N GLN A 42 -7.23 -7.82 0.79
CA GLN A 42 -7.05 -8.61 2.01
C GLN A 42 -6.59 -7.74 3.18
N ILE A 43 -5.62 -6.86 2.95
CA ILE A 43 -5.10 -5.95 3.97
C ILE A 43 -6.19 -4.99 4.45
N ILE A 44 -6.91 -4.37 3.53
CA ILE A 44 -7.99 -3.43 3.87
C ILE A 44 -9.08 -4.13 4.68
N GLU A 45 -9.45 -5.34 4.29
CA GLU A 45 -10.46 -6.13 5.02
C GLU A 45 -10.01 -6.49 6.42
N GLY A 46 -8.75 -6.84 6.59
CA GLY A 46 -8.24 -7.41 7.84
C GLY A 46 -7.70 -6.42 8.85
N LEU A 47 -7.38 -5.18 8.44
CA LEU A 47 -6.84 -4.18 9.34
C LEU A 47 -7.95 -3.33 9.95
N GLU A 48 -7.75 -2.92 11.21
CA GLU A 48 -8.63 -1.95 11.86
C GLU A 48 -8.36 -0.55 11.32
N ASN A 49 -7.11 -0.25 10.98
CA ASN A 49 -6.69 1.05 10.47
C ASN A 49 -6.65 1.02 8.95
N SER A 50 -7.71 1.49 8.30
CA SER A 50 -7.75 1.57 6.84
C SER A 50 -6.76 2.58 6.31
N PRO A 51 -6.10 2.34 5.17
CA PRO A 51 -5.23 3.34 4.56
C PRO A 51 -6.02 4.59 4.16
N HIS A 52 -5.34 5.72 4.11
CA HIS A 52 -5.96 6.98 3.71
C HIS A 52 -6.17 7.05 2.21
N TYR A 53 -5.24 6.48 1.44
CA TYR A 53 -5.39 6.38 -0.01
C TYR A 53 -4.47 5.28 -0.57
N ILE A 54 -4.68 4.97 -1.83
CA ILE A 54 -3.96 3.92 -2.57
C ILE A 54 -3.40 4.55 -3.83
N SER A 55 -2.19 4.17 -4.20
CA SER A 55 -1.60 4.64 -5.46
C SER A 55 -0.97 3.48 -6.24
N PRO A 56 -0.94 3.59 -7.57
CA PRO A 56 -0.24 2.61 -8.40
C PRO A 56 1.25 2.92 -8.46
N VAL A 57 2.06 1.90 -8.76
CA VAL A 57 3.50 2.06 -8.96
C VAL A 57 3.81 1.69 -10.40
N LEU A 58 4.79 2.36 -11.00
CA LEU A 58 5.15 2.16 -12.41
C LEU A 58 5.50 0.72 -12.75
N ASP A 59 6.02 -0.04 -11.80
CA ASP A 59 6.38 -1.45 -12.00
C ASP A 59 5.19 -2.41 -11.87
N GLY A 60 3.96 -1.88 -11.75
CA GLY A 60 2.75 -2.68 -11.64
C GLY A 60 2.37 -3.05 -10.21
N ASN A 61 3.09 -2.56 -9.23
CA ASN A 61 2.79 -2.79 -7.82
C ASN A 61 1.78 -1.77 -7.29
N VAL A 62 1.37 -1.93 -6.04
CA VAL A 62 0.37 -1.07 -5.40
C VAL A 62 0.92 -0.56 -4.07
N ARG A 63 0.69 0.70 -3.76
CA ARG A 63 1.05 1.30 -2.47
C ARG A 63 -0.18 1.68 -1.68
N LEU A 64 -0.12 1.40 -0.39
CA LEU A 64 -1.11 1.84 0.59
C LEU A 64 -0.46 2.91 1.45
N HIS A 65 -1.21 3.98 1.75
CA HIS A 65 -0.66 5.15 2.44
C HIS A 65 -1.46 5.48 3.70
N TRP A 66 -0.74 5.67 4.80
CA TRP A 66 -1.27 6.20 6.05
C TRP A 66 -0.50 7.48 6.36
N ASP A 67 -1.18 8.61 6.27
CA ASP A 67 -0.55 9.91 6.42
C ASP A 67 -1.06 10.64 7.66
N ASN A 68 -0.16 11.21 8.43
CA ASN A 68 -0.49 12.14 9.49
C ASN A 68 0.18 13.47 9.15
N ASP A 69 -0.48 14.23 8.30
CA ASP A 69 0.08 15.50 7.79
C ASP A 69 0.30 16.53 8.89
N LYS A 70 -0.54 16.52 9.93
CA LYS A 70 -0.42 17.43 11.06
C LYS A 70 0.90 17.23 11.79
N ASN A 71 1.30 16.00 12.02
CA ASN A 71 2.53 15.65 12.71
C ASN A 71 3.68 15.33 11.76
N LYS A 72 3.43 15.45 10.45
CA LYS A 72 4.42 15.20 9.39
C LYS A 72 5.03 13.81 9.49
N LYS A 73 4.17 12.81 9.59
CA LYS A 73 4.52 11.39 9.65
C LYS A 73 3.80 10.64 8.54
N TRP A 74 4.51 9.75 7.86
CA TRP A 74 3.94 8.98 6.76
C TRP A 74 4.36 7.53 6.86
N LEU A 75 3.40 6.63 6.68
CA LEU A 75 3.65 5.20 6.56
C LEU A 75 3.15 4.74 5.19
N THR A 76 4.03 4.13 4.43
CA THR A 76 3.70 3.61 3.10
C THR A 76 4.02 2.13 3.04
N VAL A 77 3.10 1.35 2.48
CA VAL A 77 3.30 -0.08 2.30
C VAL A 77 3.20 -0.37 0.80
N LYS A 78 4.31 -0.79 0.20
CA LYS A 78 4.32 -1.23 -1.19
C LYS A 78 4.12 -2.74 -1.23
N ILE A 79 3.08 -3.15 -1.94
CA ILE A 79 2.77 -4.56 -2.15
C ILE A 79 3.44 -4.99 -3.44
N TYR A 80 4.32 -5.97 -3.37
CA TYR A 80 5.04 -6.44 -4.56
C TYR A 80 5.22 -7.95 -4.54
N VAL A 81 5.52 -8.51 -5.72
CA VAL A 81 5.80 -9.94 -5.85
C VAL A 81 7.31 -10.12 -5.87
N SER A 82 7.84 -10.93 -4.96
CA SER A 82 9.26 -11.23 -4.90
C SER A 82 9.68 -11.99 -6.15
N ASN A 83 10.71 -11.50 -6.85
CA ASN A 83 11.21 -12.15 -8.06
C ASN A 83 11.80 -13.53 -7.79
N LYS A 84 12.41 -13.71 -6.64
CA LYS A 84 13.11 -14.94 -6.29
C LYS A 84 12.18 -16.04 -5.86
N GLU A 85 11.23 -15.73 -4.97
CA GLU A 85 10.37 -16.74 -4.35
C GLU A 85 8.94 -16.71 -4.86
N LYS A 86 8.59 -15.73 -5.69
CA LYS A 86 7.24 -15.52 -6.20
C LYS A 86 6.20 -15.30 -5.12
N GLU A 87 6.65 -14.87 -3.93
CA GLU A 87 5.77 -14.55 -2.82
C GLU A 87 5.39 -13.07 -2.83
N ILE A 88 4.21 -12.78 -2.27
CA ILE A 88 3.77 -11.40 -2.12
C ILE A 88 4.39 -10.85 -0.85
N MET A 89 5.15 -9.76 -0.99
CA MET A 89 5.87 -9.11 0.09
C MET A 89 5.34 -7.70 0.29
N LEU A 90 5.52 -7.21 1.52
CA LEU A 90 5.17 -5.85 1.89
C LEU A 90 6.45 -5.10 2.25
N GLU A 91 6.73 -4.03 1.51
CA GLU A 91 7.83 -3.12 1.83
C GLU A 91 7.24 -1.96 2.61
N ILE A 92 7.63 -1.85 3.87
CA ILE A 92 7.10 -0.84 4.78
C ILE A 92 8.11 0.30 4.88
N GLU A 93 7.66 1.51 4.58
CA GLU A 93 8.46 2.71 4.70
C GLU A 93 7.79 3.66 5.67
N TYR A 94 8.51 4.05 6.72
CA TYR A 94 8.04 5.04 7.69
C TYR A 94 8.94 6.25 7.64
N GLU A 95 8.35 7.43 7.61
CA GLU A 95 9.07 8.68 7.61
C GLU A 95 8.45 9.63 8.62
N SER A 96 9.28 10.24 9.48
CA SER A 96 8.87 11.30 10.40
C SER A 96 9.79 12.49 10.16
N PHE A 97 9.22 13.58 9.69
CA PHE A 97 9.97 14.79 9.40
C PHE A 97 10.48 15.44 10.68
N GLU A 98 9.63 15.53 11.71
CA GLU A 98 10.00 16.17 12.97
C GLU A 98 11.11 15.43 13.72
N GLU A 99 11.05 14.10 13.71
CA GLU A 99 12.04 13.27 14.39
C GLU A 99 13.25 12.99 13.50
N ASN A 100 13.17 13.36 12.23
CA ASN A 100 14.20 13.10 11.23
C ASN A 100 14.51 11.59 11.15
N ILE A 101 13.46 10.77 11.15
CA ILE A 101 13.58 9.33 11.11
C ILE A 101 13.04 8.82 9.76
N GLU A 102 13.76 7.87 9.18
CA GLU A 102 13.35 7.15 8.01
C GLU A 102 13.66 5.68 8.24
N MET A 103 12.64 4.83 8.16
CA MET A 103 12.79 3.40 8.44
C MET A 103 12.19 2.56 7.32
N TYR A 104 12.83 1.45 7.02
CA TYR A 104 12.37 0.48 6.03
C TYR A 104 12.30 -0.91 6.67
N ASN A 105 11.28 -1.66 6.31
CA ASN A 105 11.13 -3.04 6.77
C ASN A 105 10.41 -3.85 5.68
N TYR A 106 10.65 -5.16 5.69
CA TYR A 106 10.05 -6.07 4.72
C TYR A 106 9.41 -7.22 5.48
N ILE A 107 8.13 -7.47 5.21
CA ILE A 107 7.43 -8.61 5.81
C ILE A 107 6.64 -9.35 4.72
N PRO A 108 6.42 -10.67 4.90
CA PRO A 108 5.54 -11.39 3.98
C PRO A 108 4.07 -10.97 4.18
N LEU A 109 3.26 -11.12 3.15
CA LEU A 109 1.85 -10.75 3.21
C LEU A 109 1.13 -11.38 4.40
N GLU A 110 1.42 -12.63 4.71
CA GLU A 110 0.75 -13.36 5.80
C GLU A 110 0.89 -12.69 7.16
N ARG A 111 1.86 -11.79 7.33
CA ARG A 111 2.08 -11.03 8.56
C ARG A 111 1.48 -9.63 8.52
N TYR A 112 0.61 -9.35 7.56
CA TYR A 112 0.08 -8.00 7.37
C TYR A 112 -0.62 -7.43 8.60
N LYS A 113 -1.18 -8.27 9.48
CA LYS A 113 -1.87 -7.80 10.67
C LYS A 113 -0.98 -7.03 11.64
N SER A 114 0.33 -7.24 11.57
CA SER A 114 1.28 -6.47 12.39
C SER A 114 1.29 -4.98 12.03
N LEU A 115 0.76 -4.61 10.86
CA LEU A 115 0.67 -3.21 10.44
C LEU A 115 -0.21 -2.39 11.37
N ASP A 116 -1.27 -2.95 11.94
CA ASP A 116 -2.14 -2.20 12.87
C ASP A 116 -1.35 -1.68 14.06
N GLY A 117 -0.48 -2.51 14.63
CA GLY A 117 0.38 -2.09 15.74
C GLY A 117 1.32 -0.97 15.34
N MET A 118 1.91 -1.07 14.14
CA MET A 118 2.80 -0.04 13.62
C MET A 118 2.05 1.29 13.40
N ILE A 119 0.87 1.21 12.82
CA ILE A 119 0.05 2.40 12.58
C ILE A 119 -0.33 3.06 13.90
N ASP A 120 -0.76 2.28 14.89
CA ASP A 120 -1.15 2.79 16.20
C ASP A 120 0.00 3.51 16.90
N ILE A 121 1.22 2.99 16.78
CA ILE A 121 2.40 3.57 17.45
C ILE A 121 2.98 4.74 16.67
N LEU A 122 3.07 4.63 15.35
CA LEU A 122 3.82 5.57 14.52
C LEU A 122 2.97 6.70 13.96
N ILE A 123 1.71 6.44 13.69
CA ILE A 123 0.82 7.41 13.06
C ILE A 123 -0.26 7.88 14.03
#